data_2d19295380c5fae40d1da78d965c7417
#
_entry.id   2d19295380c5fae40d1da78d965c7417
#
_cell.length_a   1.000
_cell.length_b   1.000
_cell.length_c   1.000
_cell.angle_alpha   90.00
_cell.angle_beta   90.00
_cell.angle_gamma   90.00
#
_symmetry.space_group_name_H-M   'P 1'
#
loop_
_entity.id
_entity.type
_entity.pdbx_description
1 polymer ?
#
loop_
_entity_poly.entity_id
_entity_poly.type
_entity_poly.pdbx_seq_one_letter_code
_entity_poly.pdbx_strand_id
1 'polypeptide(L)'
;MERGTKIFKRMLGVVLAIVMCMTLTTVQTPTEVQAASGLSSYKRVSFYRSQKIGNTVYSMKYNDRYNRYTIYMRRNGKTQALVRDCSGGSFVTNGKVIYYTSGNFYSYGSFGGNYKNIRIKQYSISSRKSRTLLYKSGPARSLAPVACDGTYLYFGLCTQYGGAYYNLSIMNVRTRRVAYTNYGVSDIRRLSNGKLLVSATEFPHGGSLAIMNRNGSGRKLITRENVTQVSVKGKYIYYTESKYSWESRKCRCDLNGNNKKALTKWSG
;
A
#
# COMPACT_ATOMS: atom_id res chain seq x y z
N MET A 1 -33.01 -0.32 50.93
CA MET A 1 -33.12 -1.10 49.67
C MET A 1 -32.85 -0.30 48.38
N GLU A 2 -32.89 1.04 48.34
CA GLU A 2 -32.76 1.85 47.14
C GLU A 2 -31.30 2.04 46.59
N ARG A 3 -30.28 1.89 47.42
CA ARG A 3 -28.86 2.07 46.96
C ARG A 3 -28.36 0.94 46.05
N GLY A 4 -28.82 -0.29 46.22
CA GLY A 4 -28.38 -1.43 45.40
C GLY A 4 -28.88 -1.38 43.95
N THR A 5 -30.09 -0.90 43.73
CA THR A 5 -30.73 -0.78 42.42
C THR A 5 -30.09 0.30 41.53
N LYS A 6 -29.58 1.38 42.13
CA LYS A 6 -28.85 2.44 41.36
C LYS A 6 -27.47 1.99 40.89
N ILE A 7 -26.77 1.19 41.68
CA ILE A 7 -25.45 0.63 41.31
C ILE A 7 -25.62 -0.40 40.20
N PHE A 8 -26.63 -1.28 40.31
CA PHE A 8 -26.89 -2.29 39.29
C PHE A 8 -27.26 -1.69 37.91
N LYS A 9 -28.10 -0.63 37.89
CA LYS A 9 -28.45 0.08 36.66
C LYS A 9 -27.24 0.79 36.03
N ARG A 10 -26.30 1.32 36.83
CA ARG A 10 -25.05 1.92 36.32
C ARG A 10 -24.07 0.87 35.76
N MET A 11 -23.92 -0.28 36.41
CA MET A 11 -23.12 -1.38 35.93
C MET A 11 -23.68 -1.99 34.62
N LEU A 12 -25.00 -2.14 34.54
CA LEU A 12 -25.66 -2.63 33.32
C LEU A 12 -25.47 -1.67 32.14
N GLY A 13 -25.52 -0.36 32.37
CA GLY A 13 -25.26 0.65 31.34
C GLY A 13 -23.82 0.62 30.84
N VAL A 14 -22.81 0.40 31.69
CA VAL A 14 -21.42 0.30 31.34
C VAL A 14 -21.14 -0.99 30.56
N VAL A 15 -21.71 -2.10 30.96
CA VAL A 15 -21.57 -3.39 30.26
C VAL A 15 -22.25 -3.32 28.89
N LEU A 16 -23.39 -2.68 28.72
CA LEU A 16 -24.02 -2.49 27.42
C LEU A 16 -23.20 -1.59 26.50
N ALA A 17 -22.57 -0.51 27.04
CA ALA A 17 -21.70 0.35 26.27
C ALA A 17 -20.42 -0.36 25.78
N ILE A 18 -19.85 -1.22 26.63
CA ILE A 18 -18.67 -2.03 26.26
C ILE A 18 -19.04 -3.07 25.20
N VAL A 19 -20.18 -3.72 25.30
CA VAL A 19 -20.68 -4.68 24.29
C VAL A 19 -20.99 -3.97 22.98
N MET A 20 -21.61 -2.78 22.97
CA MET A 20 -21.80 -1.99 21.76
C MET A 20 -20.47 -1.52 21.12
N CYS A 21 -19.46 -1.14 21.91
CA CYS A 21 -18.15 -0.81 21.37
C CYS A 21 -17.42 -2.02 20.75
N MET A 22 -17.63 -3.23 21.28
CA MET A 22 -17.02 -4.44 20.71
C MET A 22 -17.72 -4.94 19.43
N THR A 23 -18.97 -4.61 19.19
CA THR A 23 -19.70 -4.99 17.97
C THR A 23 -19.46 -4.05 16.79
N LEU A 24 -18.89 -2.86 17.02
CA LEU A 24 -18.60 -1.87 15.96
C LEU A 24 -17.19 -1.97 15.36
N THR A 25 -16.34 -2.86 15.85
CA THR A 25 -15.03 -3.14 15.28
C THR A 25 -14.97 -4.49 14.57
N THR A 26 -15.94 -4.82 13.74
CA THR A 26 -15.65 -5.66 12.61
C THR A 26 -14.82 -4.82 11.62
N VAL A 27 -13.54 -4.69 11.90
CA VAL A 27 -12.56 -4.38 10.86
C VAL A 27 -12.79 -5.42 9.77
N GLN A 28 -13.49 -5.03 8.71
CA GLN A 28 -13.54 -5.83 7.50
C GLN A 28 -12.09 -6.00 7.08
N THR A 29 -11.53 -7.15 7.40
CA THR A 29 -10.27 -7.58 6.80
C THR A 29 -10.50 -7.47 5.28
N PRO A 30 -9.69 -6.66 4.56
CA PRO A 30 -9.87 -6.56 3.12
C PRO A 30 -9.77 -7.99 2.59
N THR A 31 -10.87 -8.45 1.98
CA THR A 31 -10.98 -9.76 1.34
C THR A 31 -9.75 -9.96 0.48
N GLU A 32 -9.06 -11.04 0.66
CA GLU A 32 -7.84 -11.38 -0.05
C GLU A 32 -8.12 -11.37 -1.56
N VAL A 33 -7.80 -10.27 -2.22
CA VAL A 33 -7.97 -10.14 -3.65
C VAL A 33 -6.84 -10.96 -4.27
N GLN A 34 -7.19 -12.09 -4.85
CA GLN A 34 -6.28 -12.94 -5.60
C GLN A 34 -5.48 -12.08 -6.59
N ALA A 35 -4.18 -11.95 -6.34
CA ALA A 35 -3.29 -11.18 -7.19
C ALA A 35 -3.26 -11.82 -8.57
N ALA A 36 -3.61 -11.05 -9.61
CA ALA A 36 -3.42 -11.46 -10.99
C ALA A 36 -1.96 -11.90 -11.19
N SER A 37 -1.77 -13.05 -11.82
CA SER A 37 -0.47 -13.68 -12.05
C SER A 37 0.49 -12.73 -12.77
N GLY A 38 1.67 -12.48 -12.18
CA GLY A 38 2.74 -11.77 -12.90
C GLY A 38 3.57 -10.76 -12.12
N LEU A 39 3.05 -10.08 -11.09
CA LEU A 39 3.87 -9.42 -10.06
C LEU A 39 4.19 -10.44 -8.94
N SER A 40 3.87 -11.71 -9.16
CA SER A 40 3.76 -12.78 -8.15
C SER A 40 5.08 -13.19 -7.49
N SER A 41 6.24 -12.94 -8.11
CA SER A 41 7.52 -13.23 -7.47
C SER A 41 7.90 -12.23 -6.38
N TYR A 42 7.33 -11.03 -6.41
CA TYR A 42 7.58 -10.00 -5.41
C TYR A 42 6.32 -9.73 -4.59
N LYS A 43 6.47 -9.71 -3.28
CA LYS A 43 5.39 -9.42 -2.34
C LYS A 43 5.69 -8.11 -1.61
N ARG A 44 4.66 -7.27 -1.44
CA ARG A 44 4.72 -6.09 -0.57
C ARG A 44 4.47 -6.52 0.87
N VAL A 45 5.36 -6.11 1.74
CA VAL A 45 5.25 -6.24 3.21
C VAL A 45 5.06 -4.86 3.79
N SER A 46 4.09 -4.68 4.67
CA SER A 46 3.85 -3.41 5.36
C SER A 46 3.93 -3.60 6.88
N PHE A 47 3.95 -2.51 7.62
CA PHE A 47 3.96 -2.54 9.08
C PHE A 47 2.82 -3.38 9.68
N TYR A 48 1.66 -3.36 9.02
CA TYR A 48 0.47 -4.09 9.49
C TYR A 48 0.35 -5.51 8.92
N ARG A 49 1.18 -5.90 7.95
CA ARG A 49 1.00 -7.15 7.22
C ARG A 49 2.32 -7.84 6.93
N SER A 50 2.54 -9.00 7.56
CA SER A 50 3.61 -9.91 7.19
C SER A 50 3.27 -10.70 5.91
N GLN A 51 4.31 -11.22 5.23
CA GLN A 51 4.14 -12.05 4.03
C GLN A 51 5.00 -13.30 4.11
N LYS A 52 4.41 -14.44 3.73
CA LYS A 52 5.13 -15.72 3.57
C LYS A 52 5.58 -15.88 2.13
N ILE A 53 6.86 -16.20 1.94
CA ILE A 53 7.48 -16.52 0.64
C ILE A 53 8.27 -17.81 0.84
N GLY A 54 7.80 -18.88 0.22
CA GLY A 54 8.30 -20.24 0.54
C GLY A 54 8.15 -20.54 2.04
N ASN A 55 9.20 -21.01 2.67
CA ASN A 55 9.22 -21.33 4.11
C ASN A 55 9.64 -20.14 4.99
N THR A 56 9.68 -18.93 4.46
CA THR A 56 10.15 -17.74 5.15
C THR A 56 9.02 -16.72 5.31
N VAL A 57 8.85 -16.17 6.51
CA VAL A 57 7.95 -15.07 6.81
C VAL A 57 8.74 -13.78 6.92
N TYR A 58 8.34 -12.77 6.17
CA TYR A 58 8.89 -11.42 6.21
C TYR A 58 7.95 -10.50 6.94
N SER A 59 8.50 -9.67 7.82
CA SER A 59 7.75 -8.69 8.61
C SER A 59 8.59 -7.45 8.85
N MET A 60 7.98 -6.40 9.37
CA MET A 60 8.69 -5.22 9.85
C MET A 60 8.11 -4.76 11.18
N LYS A 61 8.96 -4.15 12.01
CA LYS A 61 8.56 -3.55 13.28
C LYS A 61 9.10 -2.14 13.36
N TYR A 62 8.28 -1.24 13.86
CA TYR A 62 8.68 0.13 14.14
C TYR A 62 9.48 0.22 15.42
N ASN A 63 10.47 1.10 15.42
CA ASN A 63 11.27 1.42 16.59
C ASN A 63 11.13 2.93 16.86
N ASP A 64 10.36 3.28 17.87
CA ASP A 64 10.04 4.66 18.24
C ASP A 64 11.30 5.48 18.56
N ARG A 65 12.29 4.89 19.24
CA ARG A 65 13.53 5.56 19.63
C ARG A 65 14.29 6.14 18.45
N TYR A 66 14.20 5.50 17.27
CA TYR A 66 14.96 5.88 16.08
C TYR A 66 14.08 6.38 14.93
N ASN A 67 12.75 6.44 15.10
CA ASN A 67 11.79 6.73 14.04
C ASN A 67 12.04 5.91 12.77
N ARG A 68 12.28 4.60 12.92
CA ARG A 68 12.65 3.70 11.83
C ARG A 68 12.05 2.34 12.01
N TYR A 69 11.95 1.63 10.90
CA TYR A 69 11.52 0.24 10.90
C TYR A 69 12.73 -0.69 10.79
N THR A 70 12.63 -1.83 11.46
CA THR A 70 13.52 -2.97 11.25
C THR A 70 12.78 -4.03 10.45
N ILE A 71 13.39 -4.50 9.36
CA ILE A 71 12.88 -5.61 8.54
C ILE A 71 13.42 -6.91 9.10
N TYR A 72 12.52 -7.85 9.34
CA TYR A 72 12.82 -9.18 9.88
C TYR A 72 12.49 -10.27 8.89
N MET A 73 13.23 -11.36 9.01
CA MET A 73 12.97 -12.64 8.39
C MET A 73 12.83 -13.70 9.49
N ARG A 74 11.78 -14.54 9.40
CA ARG A 74 11.63 -15.72 10.26
C ARG A 74 11.60 -16.97 9.39
N ARG A 75 12.55 -17.88 9.65
CA ARG A 75 12.67 -19.16 8.97
C ARG A 75 13.01 -20.25 9.99
N ASN A 76 12.31 -21.40 9.94
CA ASN A 76 12.51 -22.53 10.85
C ASN A 76 12.50 -22.09 12.34
N GLY A 77 11.50 -21.29 12.74
CA GLY A 77 11.37 -20.78 14.11
C GLY A 77 12.33 -19.64 14.48
N LYS A 78 13.44 -19.48 13.79
CA LYS A 78 14.46 -18.44 14.09
C LYS A 78 14.12 -17.12 13.41
N THR A 79 14.16 -16.02 14.17
CA THR A 79 13.93 -14.65 13.66
C THR A 79 15.28 -13.93 13.56
N GLN A 80 15.52 -13.30 12.42
CA GLN A 80 16.71 -12.52 12.13
C GLN A 80 16.35 -11.13 11.64
N ALA A 81 17.00 -10.08 12.16
CA ALA A 81 16.93 -8.73 11.60
C ALA A 81 17.82 -8.66 10.35
N LEU A 82 17.24 -8.17 9.24
CA LEU A 82 17.93 -8.01 7.96
C LEU A 82 18.36 -6.57 7.72
N VAL A 83 17.44 -5.62 7.93
CA VAL A 83 17.64 -4.18 7.70
C VAL A 83 17.14 -3.43 8.92
N ARG A 84 17.94 -2.49 9.43
CA ARG A 84 17.61 -1.69 10.63
C ARG A 84 17.36 -0.20 10.34
N ASP A 85 17.61 0.25 9.12
CA ASP A 85 17.53 1.65 8.68
C ASP A 85 16.37 1.94 7.70
N CYS A 86 15.32 1.12 7.74
CA CYS A 86 14.16 1.33 6.89
C CYS A 86 13.32 2.51 7.42
N SER A 87 13.12 3.53 6.59
CA SER A 87 12.31 4.72 6.91
C SER A 87 10.89 4.66 6.35
N GLY A 88 10.64 3.80 5.36
CA GLY A 88 9.31 3.62 4.77
C GLY A 88 8.49 2.56 5.51
N GLY A 89 7.17 2.76 5.58
CA GLY A 89 6.22 1.81 6.20
C GLY A 89 5.95 0.54 5.38
N SER A 90 6.68 0.33 4.28
CA SER A 90 6.61 -0.89 3.48
C SER A 90 7.91 -1.17 2.73
N PHE A 91 8.09 -2.43 2.36
CA PHE A 91 9.14 -2.89 1.46
C PHE A 91 8.59 -3.95 0.50
N VAL A 92 9.37 -4.27 -0.53
CA VAL A 92 9.01 -5.28 -1.54
C VAL A 92 10.13 -6.32 -1.62
N THR A 93 9.77 -7.60 -1.60
CA THR A 93 10.74 -8.70 -1.65
C THR A 93 10.24 -9.91 -2.44
N ASN A 94 11.18 -10.65 -3.04
CA ASN A 94 10.94 -11.97 -3.64
C ASN A 94 11.63 -13.12 -2.87
N GLY A 95 12.12 -12.84 -1.66
CA GLY A 95 12.87 -13.81 -0.87
C GLY A 95 14.38 -13.88 -1.19
N LYS A 96 14.86 -13.22 -2.26
CA LYS A 96 16.29 -13.10 -2.61
C LYS A 96 16.80 -11.67 -2.39
N VAL A 97 15.99 -10.68 -2.72
CA VAL A 97 16.29 -9.26 -2.55
C VAL A 97 15.15 -8.53 -1.88
N ILE A 98 15.47 -7.45 -1.18
CA ILE A 98 14.53 -6.53 -0.53
C ILE A 98 14.75 -5.14 -1.12
N TYR A 99 13.67 -4.50 -1.61
CA TYR A 99 13.66 -3.08 -1.97
C TYR A 99 12.99 -2.30 -0.85
N TYR A 100 13.69 -1.35 -0.28
CA TYR A 100 13.23 -0.56 0.85
C TYR A 100 13.70 0.88 0.77
N THR A 101 13.14 1.74 1.59
CA THR A 101 13.51 3.14 1.72
C THR A 101 14.32 3.38 2.97
N SER A 102 15.38 4.17 2.88
CA SER A 102 16.09 4.74 4.02
C SER A 102 16.19 6.26 3.90
N GLY A 103 16.20 6.97 5.01
CA GLY A 103 16.31 8.42 5.05
C GLY A 103 16.37 8.93 6.47
N ASN A 104 16.75 10.18 6.66
CA ASN A 104 16.80 10.82 7.96
C ASN A 104 15.49 11.53 8.23
N PHE A 105 14.76 11.09 9.24
CA PHE A 105 13.54 11.76 9.69
C PHE A 105 13.89 13.03 10.46
N TYR A 106 13.13 14.08 10.24
CA TYR A 106 13.13 15.30 11.05
C TYR A 106 11.69 15.78 11.24
N SER A 107 11.36 16.15 12.46
CA SER A 107 10.02 16.62 12.84
C SER A 107 9.89 18.12 12.63
N TYR A 108 8.68 18.56 12.29
CA TYR A 108 8.26 19.96 12.32
C TYR A 108 7.22 20.17 13.43
N GLY A 109 7.62 20.00 14.68
CA GLY A 109 6.68 20.13 15.81
C GLY A 109 5.53 19.10 15.75
N SER A 110 4.35 19.50 16.21
CA SER A 110 3.17 18.63 16.38
C SER A 110 2.54 18.15 15.07
N PHE A 111 2.88 18.72 13.92
CA PHE A 111 2.18 18.48 12.65
C PHE A 111 2.85 17.45 11.74
N GLY A 112 3.79 16.69 12.26
CA GLY A 112 4.46 15.62 11.52
C GLY A 112 5.90 15.93 11.16
N GLY A 113 6.45 15.22 10.20
CA GLY A 113 7.84 15.35 9.80
C GLY A 113 8.09 14.92 8.36
N ASN A 114 9.27 15.25 7.89
CA ASN A 114 9.75 14.89 6.57
C ASN A 114 11.03 14.05 6.68
N TYR A 115 11.42 13.46 5.58
CA TYR A 115 12.70 12.77 5.46
C TYR A 115 13.66 13.59 4.59
N LYS A 116 14.92 13.68 5.01
CA LYS A 116 16.03 14.16 4.18
C LYS A 116 16.86 13.00 3.70
N ASN A 117 17.55 13.20 2.59
CA ASN A 117 18.49 12.22 2.06
C ASN A 117 17.84 10.85 1.83
N ILE A 118 16.65 10.84 1.24
CA ILE A 118 15.92 9.61 0.99
C ILE A 118 16.63 8.79 -0.08
N ARG A 119 16.71 7.48 0.19
CA ARG A 119 17.29 6.50 -0.74
C ARG A 119 16.33 5.34 -0.93
N ILE A 120 16.18 4.90 -2.17
CA ILE A 120 15.72 3.53 -2.45
C ILE A 120 16.95 2.65 -2.46
N LYS A 121 16.92 1.62 -1.63
CA LYS A 121 18.01 0.65 -1.50
C LYS A 121 17.54 -0.73 -1.91
N GLN A 122 18.46 -1.52 -2.43
CA GLN A 122 18.32 -2.95 -2.63
C GLN A 122 19.23 -3.67 -1.64
N TYR A 123 18.67 -4.55 -0.82
CA TYR A 123 19.40 -5.44 0.05
C TYR A 123 19.39 -6.86 -0.53
N SER A 124 20.54 -7.46 -0.69
CA SER A 124 20.70 -8.86 -1.08
C SER A 124 20.72 -9.73 0.18
N ILE A 125 19.80 -10.70 0.28
CA ILE A 125 19.67 -11.54 1.46
C ILE A 125 20.86 -12.50 1.57
N SER A 126 21.38 -13.02 0.46
CA SER A 126 22.51 -13.95 0.45
C SER A 126 23.82 -13.28 0.85
N SER A 127 24.14 -12.14 0.25
CA SER A 127 25.39 -11.41 0.53
C SER A 127 25.31 -10.49 1.74
N ARG A 128 24.09 -10.25 2.30
CA ARG A 128 23.83 -9.30 3.39
C ARG A 128 24.32 -7.88 3.13
N LYS A 129 24.41 -7.48 1.86
CA LYS A 129 24.86 -6.15 1.44
C LYS A 129 23.72 -5.34 0.85
N SER A 130 23.73 -4.02 1.15
CA SER A 130 22.81 -3.04 0.55
C SER A 130 23.53 -2.21 -0.49
N ARG A 131 22.84 -1.86 -1.57
CA ARG A 131 23.25 -0.82 -2.51
C ARG A 131 22.16 0.21 -2.72
N THR A 132 22.54 1.46 -2.93
CA THR A 132 21.62 2.54 -3.27
C THR A 132 21.27 2.47 -4.75
N LEU A 133 19.99 2.51 -5.06
CA LEU A 133 19.48 2.56 -6.43
C LEU A 133 19.07 3.97 -6.82
N LEU A 134 18.46 4.72 -5.92
CA LEU A 134 18.02 6.10 -6.09
C LEU A 134 18.36 6.91 -4.86
N TYR A 135 18.83 8.14 -5.06
CA TYR A 135 19.07 9.12 -4.02
C TYR A 135 18.31 10.41 -4.33
N LYS A 136 17.66 10.97 -3.35
CA LYS A 136 16.97 12.26 -3.42
C LYS A 136 17.40 13.13 -2.23
N SER A 137 18.02 14.26 -2.53
CA SER A 137 18.60 15.16 -1.53
C SER A 137 17.58 16.07 -0.85
N GLY A 138 16.51 16.47 -1.49
CA GLY A 138 15.53 17.42 -0.91
C GLY A 138 14.61 16.77 0.12
N PRO A 139 13.82 17.60 0.83
CA PRO A 139 12.79 17.09 1.72
C PRO A 139 11.75 16.31 0.93
N ALA A 140 11.38 15.15 1.43
CA ALA A 140 10.26 14.38 0.92
C ALA A 140 9.50 13.80 2.11
N ARG A 141 8.18 13.88 2.05
CA ARG A 141 7.35 13.43 3.15
C ARG A 141 7.38 11.91 3.30
N SER A 142 7.44 11.22 2.18
CA SER A 142 7.51 9.78 2.17
C SER A 142 7.96 9.25 0.80
N LEU A 143 8.58 8.11 0.80
CA LEU A 143 8.94 7.35 -0.38
C LEU A 143 8.75 5.88 -0.03
N ALA A 144 7.89 5.16 -0.73
CA ALA A 144 7.57 3.78 -0.38
C ALA A 144 7.52 2.88 -1.62
N PRO A 145 8.28 1.78 -1.64
CA PRO A 145 8.11 0.73 -2.63
C PRO A 145 6.70 0.13 -2.54
N VAL A 146 6.02 0.02 -3.68
CA VAL A 146 4.66 -0.50 -3.79
C VAL A 146 4.67 -1.89 -4.42
N ALA A 147 5.41 -2.07 -5.52
CA ALA A 147 5.49 -3.33 -6.25
C ALA A 147 6.81 -3.44 -7.01
N CYS A 148 7.16 -4.66 -7.43
CA CYS A 148 8.28 -4.92 -8.35
C CYS A 148 7.91 -6.10 -9.26
N ASP A 149 8.29 -6.03 -10.53
CA ASP A 149 8.12 -7.12 -11.49
C ASP A 149 9.44 -7.74 -11.97
N GLY A 150 10.53 -7.39 -11.30
CA GLY A 150 11.89 -7.81 -11.63
C GLY A 150 12.63 -6.86 -12.59
N THR A 151 11.92 -6.20 -13.51
CA THR A 151 12.47 -5.18 -14.43
C THR A 151 12.24 -3.77 -13.88
N TYR A 152 11.03 -3.52 -13.37
CA TYR A 152 10.62 -2.23 -12.84
C TYR A 152 10.28 -2.32 -11.36
N LEU A 153 10.77 -1.36 -10.59
CA LEU A 153 10.33 -1.06 -9.23
C LEU A 153 9.37 0.13 -9.27
N TYR A 154 8.19 -0.09 -8.75
CA TYR A 154 7.12 0.88 -8.63
C TYR A 154 7.11 1.43 -7.21
N PHE A 155 7.12 2.74 -7.04
CA PHE A 155 7.14 3.37 -5.74
C PHE A 155 6.33 4.66 -5.73
N GLY A 156 5.78 4.97 -4.57
CA GLY A 156 5.08 6.22 -4.33
C GLY A 156 6.02 7.27 -3.75
N LEU A 157 6.04 8.46 -4.33
CA LEU A 157 6.76 9.62 -3.82
C LEU A 157 5.75 10.69 -3.37
N CYS A 158 5.80 11.06 -2.11
CA CYS A 158 5.04 12.17 -1.54
C CYS A 158 5.97 13.35 -1.27
N THR A 159 5.73 14.48 -1.92
CA THR A 159 6.58 15.70 -1.80
C THR A 159 5.87 16.87 -1.18
N GLN A 160 4.56 16.83 -0.93
CA GLN A 160 3.76 17.97 -0.48
C GLN A 160 3.27 17.86 0.97
N TYR A 161 3.15 19.01 1.61
CA TYR A 161 2.46 19.18 2.87
C TYR A 161 0.95 18.98 2.73
N GLY A 162 0.33 18.31 3.70
CA GLY A 162 -1.12 18.31 3.87
C GLY A 162 -1.90 17.20 3.17
N GLY A 163 -1.34 16.44 2.24
CA GLY A 163 -2.03 15.36 1.55
C GLY A 163 -1.18 14.10 1.42
N ALA A 164 -1.79 12.93 1.59
CA ALA A 164 -1.13 11.64 1.37
C ALA A 164 -1.11 11.27 -0.12
N TYR A 165 -0.68 12.19 -0.99
CA TYR A 165 -0.56 11.94 -2.42
C TYR A 165 0.77 11.26 -2.70
N TYR A 166 0.71 9.98 -3.00
CA TYR A 166 1.86 9.22 -3.46
C TYR A 166 1.85 9.18 -4.98
N ASN A 167 2.58 10.09 -5.61
CA ASN A 167 2.77 10.03 -7.05
C ASN A 167 3.57 8.78 -7.44
N LEU A 168 3.02 8.01 -8.35
CA LEU A 168 3.68 6.83 -8.90
C LEU A 168 4.96 7.23 -9.62
N SER A 169 6.04 6.60 -9.23
CA SER A 169 7.32 6.66 -9.90
C SER A 169 7.75 5.24 -10.27
N ILE A 170 8.33 5.10 -11.45
CA ILE A 170 8.67 3.80 -12.04
C ILE A 170 10.16 3.79 -12.37
N MET A 171 10.93 2.94 -11.70
CA MET A 171 12.36 2.82 -11.92
C MET A 171 12.70 1.51 -12.61
N ASN A 172 13.43 1.57 -13.71
CA ASN A 172 14.08 0.39 -14.25
C ASN A 172 15.23 -0.01 -13.30
N VAL A 173 15.17 -1.19 -12.72
CA VAL A 173 16.11 -1.63 -11.66
C VAL A 173 17.54 -1.78 -12.19
N ARG A 174 17.71 -2.14 -13.48
CA ARG A 174 19.02 -2.33 -14.10
C ARG A 174 19.66 -1.00 -14.47
N THR A 175 18.94 -0.15 -15.20
CA THR A 175 19.47 1.13 -15.72
C THR A 175 19.34 2.27 -14.72
N ARG A 176 18.53 2.11 -13.66
CA ARG A 176 18.19 3.12 -12.64
C ARG A 176 17.50 4.37 -13.20
N ARG A 177 17.08 4.36 -14.46
CA ARG A 177 16.26 5.43 -15.02
C ARG A 177 14.88 5.42 -14.36
N VAL A 178 14.41 6.63 -14.00
CA VAL A 178 13.11 6.82 -13.32
C VAL A 178 12.19 7.61 -14.22
N ALA A 179 10.97 7.12 -14.41
CA ALA A 179 9.86 7.86 -14.95
C ALA A 179 8.99 8.33 -13.78
N TYR A 180 8.81 9.63 -13.64
CA TYR A 180 7.91 10.24 -12.68
C TYR A 180 6.56 10.48 -13.33
N THR A 181 5.48 10.17 -12.61
CA THR A 181 4.13 10.44 -13.06
C THR A 181 3.42 11.38 -12.10
N ASN A 182 2.37 12.07 -12.56
CA ASN A 182 1.46 12.86 -11.71
C ASN A 182 0.23 12.03 -11.30
N TYR A 183 0.32 10.74 -11.37
CA TYR A 183 -0.75 9.83 -11.02
C TYR A 183 -0.48 9.21 -9.65
N GLY A 184 -1.46 9.28 -8.75
CA GLY A 184 -1.37 8.69 -7.42
C GLY A 184 -1.28 7.16 -7.49
N VAL A 185 -0.72 6.55 -6.44
CA VAL A 185 -0.62 5.09 -6.33
C VAL A 185 -0.89 4.61 -4.91
N SER A 186 -1.82 3.69 -4.79
CA SER A 186 -2.06 2.91 -3.57
C SER A 186 -1.80 1.41 -3.79
N ASP A 187 -2.19 0.89 -4.96
CA ASP A 187 -1.98 -0.51 -5.33
C ASP A 187 -1.67 -0.66 -6.82
N ILE A 188 -0.90 -1.68 -7.17
CA ILE A 188 -0.53 -2.02 -8.55
C ILE A 188 -0.68 -3.52 -8.75
N ARG A 189 -1.35 -3.89 -9.85
CA ARG A 189 -1.49 -5.28 -10.30
C ARG A 189 -1.10 -5.40 -11.75
N ARG A 190 -0.48 -6.51 -12.11
CA ARG A 190 -0.22 -6.86 -13.50
C ARG A 190 -1.41 -7.62 -14.07
N LEU A 191 -1.88 -7.18 -15.22
CA LEU A 191 -2.92 -7.85 -15.99
C LEU A 191 -2.33 -8.95 -16.88
N SER A 192 -3.15 -9.91 -17.31
CA SER A 192 -2.73 -10.99 -18.21
C SER A 192 -2.25 -10.49 -19.58
N ASN A 193 -2.73 -9.32 -20.05
CA ASN A 193 -2.25 -8.66 -21.26
C ASN A 193 -0.92 -7.90 -21.08
N GLY A 194 -0.24 -8.06 -19.94
CA GLY A 194 1.04 -7.44 -19.63
C GLY A 194 0.99 -5.99 -19.14
N LYS A 195 -0.16 -5.33 -19.17
CA LYS A 195 -0.36 -3.98 -18.66
C LYS A 195 -0.45 -3.96 -17.14
N LEU A 196 -0.37 -2.78 -16.55
CA LEU A 196 -0.60 -2.52 -15.13
C LEU A 196 -2.00 -1.98 -14.92
N LEU A 197 -2.67 -2.47 -13.89
CA LEU A 197 -3.84 -1.86 -13.29
C LEU A 197 -3.36 -1.12 -12.04
N VAL A 198 -3.57 0.19 -12.01
CA VAL A 198 -3.12 1.07 -10.93
C VAL A 198 -4.33 1.71 -10.29
N SER A 199 -4.46 1.54 -8.99
CA SER A 199 -5.41 2.29 -8.18
C SER A 199 -4.69 3.37 -7.37
N ALA A 200 -5.32 4.52 -7.24
CA ALA A 200 -4.86 5.62 -6.41
C ALA A 200 -5.91 5.92 -5.35
N THR A 201 -5.45 6.36 -4.19
CA THR A 201 -6.28 7.03 -3.20
C THR A 201 -5.87 8.49 -3.22
N GLU A 202 -6.76 9.35 -3.67
CA GLU A 202 -6.55 10.80 -3.75
C GLU A 202 -7.45 11.47 -2.72
N PHE A 203 -6.86 12.00 -1.66
CA PHE A 203 -7.58 12.80 -0.67
C PHE A 203 -7.48 14.28 -1.04
N PRO A 204 -8.56 15.07 -0.99
CA PRO A 204 -9.90 14.77 -0.46
C PRO A 204 -10.88 14.24 -1.52
N HIS A 205 -10.48 14.06 -2.77
CA HIS A 205 -11.39 13.88 -3.91
C HIS A 205 -11.63 12.42 -4.34
N GLY A 206 -11.20 11.45 -3.51
CA GLY A 206 -11.41 10.04 -3.80
C GLY A 206 -10.26 9.39 -4.55
N GLY A 207 -10.44 8.14 -4.94
CA GLY A 207 -9.47 7.34 -5.67
C GLY A 207 -9.73 7.35 -7.16
N SER A 208 -8.80 6.82 -7.91
CA SER A 208 -8.95 6.62 -9.34
C SER A 208 -8.43 5.26 -9.77
N LEU A 209 -8.87 4.78 -10.91
CA LEU A 209 -8.44 3.52 -11.50
C LEU A 209 -7.94 3.76 -12.92
N ALA A 210 -6.74 3.29 -13.23
CA ALA A 210 -6.14 3.43 -14.54
C ALA A 210 -5.42 2.16 -14.99
N ILE A 211 -5.24 2.06 -16.29
CA ILE A 211 -4.38 1.05 -16.93
C ILE A 211 -3.23 1.78 -17.60
N MET A 212 -2.03 1.19 -17.58
CA MET A 212 -0.86 1.73 -18.26
C MET A 212 0.12 0.62 -18.65
N ASN A 213 1.09 0.95 -19.48
CA ASN A 213 2.21 0.06 -19.77
C ASN A 213 3.14 -0.06 -18.55
N ARG A 214 3.97 -1.10 -18.50
CA ARG A 214 4.90 -1.35 -17.37
C ARG A 214 5.89 -0.20 -17.11
N ASN A 215 6.25 0.55 -18.13
CA ASN A 215 7.13 1.72 -18.03
C ASN A 215 6.38 3.03 -17.70
N GLY A 216 5.06 2.97 -17.47
CA GLY A 216 4.22 4.13 -17.16
C GLY A 216 3.63 4.86 -18.36
N SER A 217 4.02 4.50 -19.58
CA SER A 217 3.44 5.09 -20.78
C SER A 217 2.04 4.56 -21.08
N GLY A 218 1.31 5.21 -22.00
CA GLY A 218 0.02 4.73 -22.47
C GLY A 218 -1.05 4.67 -21.39
N ARG A 219 -1.01 5.58 -20.42
CA ARG A 219 -2.01 5.64 -19.34
C ARG A 219 -3.40 5.89 -19.89
N LYS A 220 -4.33 5.04 -19.52
CA LYS A 220 -5.76 5.18 -19.76
C LYS A 220 -6.51 5.18 -18.44
N LEU A 221 -7.20 6.29 -18.16
CA LEU A 221 -8.06 6.42 -16.98
C LEU A 221 -9.35 5.63 -17.22
N ILE A 222 -9.70 4.75 -16.27
CA ILE A 222 -10.97 4.02 -16.26
C ILE A 222 -12.03 4.85 -15.55
N THR A 223 -11.70 5.38 -14.37
CA THR A 223 -12.59 6.25 -13.60
C THR A 223 -11.79 7.19 -12.68
N ARG A 224 -12.39 8.35 -12.38
CA ARG A 224 -11.92 9.30 -11.39
C ARG A 224 -12.63 9.15 -10.04
N GLU A 225 -13.67 8.33 -9.99
CA GLU A 225 -14.39 8.06 -8.75
C GLU A 225 -13.55 7.25 -7.78
N ASN A 226 -13.86 7.34 -6.51
CA ASN A 226 -13.26 6.50 -5.50
C ASN A 226 -13.51 5.02 -5.83
N VAL A 227 -12.47 4.21 -5.80
CA VAL A 227 -12.56 2.82 -6.23
C VAL A 227 -12.23 1.88 -5.11
N THR A 228 -13.13 0.95 -4.87
CA THR A 228 -12.96 -0.15 -3.90
C THR A 228 -13.21 -1.50 -4.56
N GLN A 229 -12.88 -2.58 -3.85
CA GLN A 229 -13.19 -3.96 -4.27
C GLN A 229 -12.73 -4.32 -5.69
N VAL A 230 -11.56 -3.83 -6.10
CA VAL A 230 -11.00 -4.14 -7.42
C VAL A 230 -10.65 -5.62 -7.53
N SER A 231 -11.17 -6.29 -8.56
CA SER A 231 -10.84 -7.68 -8.87
C SER A 231 -10.71 -7.90 -10.37
N VAL A 232 -9.94 -8.92 -10.78
CA VAL A 232 -9.78 -9.31 -12.18
C VAL A 232 -10.27 -10.74 -12.32
N LYS A 233 -11.26 -10.95 -13.20
CA LYS A 233 -11.83 -12.27 -13.49
C LYS A 233 -11.90 -12.47 -15.01
N GLY A 234 -11.14 -13.43 -15.52
CA GLY A 234 -11.01 -13.69 -16.96
C GLY A 234 -10.55 -12.43 -17.71
N LYS A 235 -11.33 -11.99 -18.68
CA LYS A 235 -11.07 -10.81 -19.53
C LYS A 235 -11.63 -9.49 -18.99
N TYR A 236 -12.11 -9.46 -17.74
CA TYR A 236 -12.75 -8.28 -17.16
C TYR A 236 -12.11 -7.85 -15.85
N ILE A 237 -12.12 -6.55 -15.62
CA ILE A 237 -11.83 -5.88 -14.37
C ILE A 237 -13.18 -5.49 -13.75
N TYR A 238 -13.41 -5.92 -12.52
CA TYR A 238 -14.59 -5.56 -11.71
C TYR A 238 -14.16 -4.63 -10.61
N TYR A 239 -14.94 -3.61 -10.32
CA TYR A 239 -14.64 -2.64 -9.27
C TYR A 239 -15.93 -1.97 -8.78
N THR A 240 -15.88 -1.42 -7.58
CA THR A 240 -16.95 -0.59 -7.04
C THR A 240 -16.51 0.87 -7.12
N GLU A 241 -17.29 1.70 -7.77
CA GLU A 241 -17.16 3.16 -7.74
C GLU A 241 -17.96 3.71 -6.58
N SER A 242 -17.44 4.71 -5.88
CA SER A 242 -18.14 5.45 -4.83
C SER A 242 -18.08 6.93 -5.09
N LYS A 243 -19.24 7.59 -5.16
CA LYS A 243 -19.38 9.04 -5.05
C LYS A 243 -19.64 9.31 -3.58
N TYR A 244 -18.92 10.21 -2.97
CA TYR A 244 -19.02 10.43 -1.53
C TYR A 244 -18.89 9.12 -0.72
N SER A 245 -19.12 9.19 0.58
CA SER A 245 -18.95 8.01 1.45
C SER A 245 -20.14 7.04 1.43
N TRP A 246 -21.24 7.41 0.82
CA TRP A 246 -22.51 6.66 0.91
C TRP A 246 -23.06 6.17 -0.43
N GLU A 247 -22.75 6.77 -1.55
CA GLU A 247 -23.23 6.29 -2.85
C GLU A 247 -22.21 5.38 -3.52
N SER A 248 -22.62 4.19 -3.94
CA SER A 248 -21.75 3.27 -4.64
C SER A 248 -22.46 2.52 -5.76
N ARG A 249 -21.69 2.05 -6.74
CA ARG A 249 -22.16 1.13 -7.78
C ARG A 249 -21.08 0.16 -8.21
N LYS A 250 -21.47 -1.04 -8.61
CA LYS A 250 -20.58 -2.03 -9.20
C LYS A 250 -20.42 -1.77 -10.70
N CYS A 251 -19.18 -1.87 -11.16
CA CYS A 251 -18.80 -1.64 -12.55
C CYS A 251 -17.89 -2.76 -13.06
N ARG A 252 -17.80 -2.88 -14.38
CA ARG A 252 -16.75 -3.68 -15.03
C ARG A 252 -16.24 -2.97 -16.28
N CYS A 253 -15.02 -3.31 -16.70
CA CYS A 253 -14.49 -3.01 -18.03
C CYS A 253 -13.62 -4.18 -18.51
N ASP A 254 -13.17 -4.17 -19.77
CA ASP A 254 -12.18 -5.12 -20.26
C ASP A 254 -10.77 -4.80 -19.74
N LEU A 255 -9.80 -5.68 -20.02
CA LEU A 255 -8.41 -5.54 -19.58
C LEU A 255 -7.66 -4.36 -20.26
N ASN A 256 -8.28 -3.69 -21.22
CA ASN A 256 -7.77 -2.47 -21.85
C ASN A 256 -8.49 -1.21 -21.36
N GLY A 257 -9.41 -1.35 -20.39
CA GLY A 257 -10.21 -0.25 -19.86
C GLY A 257 -11.27 0.25 -20.85
N ASN A 258 -11.65 -0.57 -21.84
CA ASN A 258 -12.76 -0.32 -22.74
C ASN A 258 -14.04 -0.99 -22.22
N ASN A 259 -15.16 -0.76 -22.92
CA ASN A 259 -16.43 -1.45 -22.65
C ASN A 259 -16.86 -1.34 -21.18
N LYS A 260 -16.67 -0.13 -20.61
CA LYS A 260 -17.12 0.18 -19.24
C LYS A 260 -18.62 0.02 -19.15
N LYS A 261 -19.08 -0.79 -18.17
CA LYS A 261 -20.48 -1.05 -17.90
C LYS A 261 -20.76 -0.97 -16.41
N ALA A 262 -21.76 -0.18 -16.01
CA ALA A 262 -22.33 -0.24 -14.69
C ALA A 262 -23.17 -1.53 -14.57
N LEU A 263 -22.96 -2.29 -13.52
CA LEU A 263 -23.66 -3.54 -13.22
C LEU A 263 -24.83 -3.31 -12.26
N THR A 264 -24.78 -2.23 -11.48
CA THR A 264 -25.85 -1.78 -10.60
C THR A 264 -26.12 -0.29 -10.81
N LYS A 265 -27.28 0.18 -10.44
CA LYS A 265 -27.56 1.61 -10.26
C LYS A 265 -26.75 2.13 -9.04
N TRP A 266 -26.67 3.45 -8.92
CA TRP A 266 -26.17 4.06 -7.69
C TRP A 266 -27.11 3.70 -6.55
N SER A 267 -26.55 3.26 -5.42
CA SER A 267 -27.27 2.96 -4.17
C SER A 267 -26.55 3.67 -3.04
N GLY A 268 -27.31 4.40 -2.26
CA GLY A 268 -26.88 5.01 -1.02
C GLY A 268 -27.35 4.15 0.16
#